data_bf3fd6fc7ce32b29b7005d4dbfef04a9
#
_entry.id   bf3fd6fc7ce32b29b7005d4dbfef04a9
#
_cell.length_a   1.000
_cell.length_b   1.000
_cell.length_c   1.000
_cell.angle_alpha   90.00
_cell.angle_beta   90.00
_cell.angle_gamma   90.00
#
_symmetry.space_group_name_H-M   'P 1'
#
loop_
_entity.id
_entity.type
_entity.pdbx_description
1 polymer ?
#
loop_
_entity_poly.entity_id
_entity_poly.type
_entity_poly.pdbx_seq_one_letter_code
_entity_poly.pdbx_strand_id
1 'polypeptide(L)'
;SDRSVFPNLPELSSVYLDGTLDVSEYGGALWELARGCPFKCSYCYETKGEKCVQYFSDERIEAELELFNKKNISQVFVLDPTYNANKQRALKILNLIAKKAPGMFFYFEARAEFIDKELALAFTKIPCALQIGLQSANPEVLKNVHRSLDKKKFEKNINYLNQVGAVFGFDLIYGLPGDTISGFKNSIDFALNLYPNNLETFCLSVLPGTVLFEDAKKFNMEYEQIPPYNVIKTPTYPQEEIERSRKISAACNIFYNQGRAVPWFISVAKFLHLRPSALIEEFAKWF
;
A
#
# COMPACT_ATOMS: atom_id res chain seq x y z
N SER A 1 25.44 -14.11 -12.18
CA SER A 1 24.92 -15.36 -11.64
C SER A 1 23.62 -15.67 -12.36
N ASP A 2 23.58 -16.81 -13.04
CA ASP A 2 22.36 -17.30 -13.68
C ASP A 2 21.23 -17.30 -12.66
N ARG A 3 20.20 -16.53 -12.93
CA ARG A 3 18.95 -16.64 -12.18
C ARG A 3 18.38 -18.00 -12.54
N SER A 4 18.33 -18.90 -11.57
CA SER A 4 17.55 -20.11 -11.69
C SER A 4 16.16 -19.71 -12.18
N VAL A 5 15.71 -20.30 -13.28
CA VAL A 5 14.34 -20.19 -13.76
C VAL A 5 13.46 -20.60 -12.58
N PHE A 6 12.70 -19.65 -12.01
CA PHE A 6 11.76 -20.00 -10.94
C PHE A 6 10.81 -21.06 -11.46
N PRO A 7 10.58 -22.14 -10.71
CA PRO A 7 9.60 -23.14 -11.11
C PRO A 7 8.26 -22.45 -11.38
N ASN A 8 7.48 -23.00 -12.31
CA ASN A 8 6.10 -22.54 -12.53
C ASN A 8 5.39 -22.45 -11.19
N LEU A 9 4.75 -21.32 -10.88
CA LEU A 9 4.03 -21.16 -9.61
C LEU A 9 3.12 -22.37 -9.26
N PRO A 10 2.39 -22.98 -10.20
CA PRO A 10 1.60 -24.19 -9.94
C PRO A 10 2.40 -25.38 -9.40
N GLU A 11 3.71 -25.44 -9.65
CA GLU A 11 4.59 -26.54 -9.21
C GLU A 11 5.15 -26.33 -7.80
N LEU A 12 5.00 -25.12 -7.22
CA LEU A 12 5.45 -24.85 -5.87
C LEU A 12 4.46 -25.44 -4.85
N SER A 13 4.97 -26.32 -3.97
CA SER A 13 4.19 -26.81 -2.84
C SER A 13 3.81 -25.69 -1.89
N SER A 14 2.67 -25.87 -1.23
CA SER A 14 2.24 -24.95 -0.17
C SER A 14 2.90 -25.35 1.14
N VAL A 15 3.66 -24.45 1.72
CA VAL A 15 4.28 -24.65 3.05
C VAL A 15 3.26 -24.86 4.17
N TYR A 16 2.02 -24.46 3.96
CA TYR A 16 0.93 -24.68 4.88
C TYR A 16 0.29 -26.07 4.72
N LEU A 17 0.06 -26.48 3.45
CA LEU A 17 -0.63 -27.75 3.15
C LEU A 17 0.29 -28.96 3.32
N ASP A 18 1.60 -28.81 3.09
CA ASP A 18 2.59 -29.88 3.29
C ASP A 18 3.07 -30.00 4.75
N GLY A 19 2.63 -29.07 5.62
CA GLY A 19 2.98 -29.10 7.04
C GLY A 19 4.36 -28.54 7.38
N THR A 20 5.08 -27.97 6.42
CA THR A 20 6.37 -27.32 6.67
C THR A 20 6.22 -26.16 7.67
N LEU A 21 5.10 -25.44 7.60
CA LEU A 21 4.74 -24.35 8.52
C LEU A 21 3.39 -24.63 9.16
N ASP A 22 3.37 -24.84 10.49
CA ASP A 22 2.11 -24.91 11.23
C ASP A 22 1.60 -23.51 11.53
N VAL A 23 0.62 -23.08 10.76
CA VAL A 23 0.01 -21.75 10.88
C VAL A 23 -0.66 -21.53 12.25
N SER A 24 -1.00 -22.58 13.00
CA SER A 24 -1.62 -22.47 14.32
C SER A 24 -0.69 -21.92 15.42
N GLU A 25 0.62 -21.94 15.18
CA GLU A 25 1.61 -21.31 16.08
C GLU A 25 1.60 -19.77 16.00
N TYR A 26 0.90 -19.22 15.00
CA TYR A 26 0.87 -17.78 14.71
C TYR A 26 -0.58 -17.27 14.77
N GLY A 27 -0.76 -16.04 15.24
CA GLY A 27 -2.08 -15.39 15.27
C GLY A 27 -2.60 -14.97 13.90
N GLY A 28 -1.78 -15.07 12.85
CA GLY A 28 -2.10 -14.68 11.48
C GLY A 28 -1.33 -15.46 10.45
N ALA A 29 -1.70 -15.30 9.17
CA ALA A 29 -1.03 -15.92 8.03
C ALA A 29 -0.63 -14.87 6.98
N LEU A 30 0.49 -15.13 6.30
CA LEU A 30 0.88 -14.44 5.08
C LEU A 30 0.42 -15.29 3.90
N TRP A 31 -0.40 -14.74 3.02
CA TRP A 31 -1.05 -15.51 1.96
C TRP A 31 -0.74 -14.97 0.58
N GLU A 32 -0.01 -15.71 -0.20
CA GLU A 32 0.33 -15.37 -1.59
C GLU A 32 -0.66 -16.05 -2.54
N LEU A 33 -1.47 -15.25 -3.24
CA LEU A 33 -2.43 -15.71 -4.24
C LEU A 33 -1.88 -15.57 -5.67
N ALA A 34 -0.97 -14.60 -5.83
CA ALA A 34 -0.32 -14.29 -7.09
C ALA A 34 1.08 -13.75 -6.85
N ARG A 35 1.96 -13.94 -7.80
CA ARG A 35 3.33 -13.41 -7.81
C ARG A 35 3.57 -12.53 -9.01
N GLY A 36 4.29 -11.41 -8.79
CA GLY A 36 4.59 -10.41 -9.80
C GLY A 36 3.58 -9.26 -9.81
N CYS A 37 4.00 -8.13 -10.41
CA CYS A 37 3.21 -6.93 -10.51
C CYS A 37 3.19 -6.44 -11.96
N PRO A 38 2.03 -6.06 -12.55
CA PRO A 38 1.96 -5.62 -13.93
C PRO A 38 2.51 -4.20 -14.14
N PHE A 39 2.83 -3.49 -13.04
CA PHE A 39 3.33 -2.12 -13.07
C PHE A 39 4.86 -2.08 -12.99
N LYS A 40 5.43 -0.93 -13.38
CA LYS A 40 6.89 -0.75 -13.48
C LYS A 40 7.35 0.46 -12.65
N CYS A 41 6.84 0.59 -11.42
CA CYS A 41 7.27 1.66 -10.52
C CYS A 41 8.79 1.55 -10.27
N SER A 42 9.55 2.61 -10.54
CA SER A 42 11.02 2.54 -10.56
C SER A 42 11.65 2.26 -9.19
N TYR A 43 10.96 2.60 -8.11
CA TYR A 43 11.39 2.37 -6.72
C TYR A 43 11.03 0.97 -6.19
N CYS A 44 10.17 0.23 -6.90
CA CYS A 44 9.60 -1.02 -6.38
C CYS A 44 10.40 -2.24 -6.82
N TYR A 45 10.57 -3.19 -5.90
CA TYR A 45 11.28 -4.43 -6.16
C TYR A 45 10.41 -5.50 -6.83
N GLU A 46 9.09 -5.44 -6.64
CA GLU A 46 8.11 -6.40 -7.17
C GLU A 46 8.05 -6.45 -8.71
N THR A 47 8.58 -5.42 -9.36
CA THR A 47 8.62 -5.35 -10.83
C THR A 47 9.81 -6.10 -11.43
N LYS A 48 10.71 -6.62 -10.56
CA LYS A 48 12.00 -7.14 -11.00
C LYS A 48 11.94 -8.64 -11.23
N GLY A 49 11.92 -9.03 -12.49
CA GLY A 49 12.11 -10.41 -12.93
C GLY A 49 10.91 -11.08 -13.58
N GLU A 50 9.68 -10.66 -13.29
CA GLU A 50 8.48 -11.20 -13.91
C GLU A 50 7.89 -10.21 -14.91
N LYS A 51 7.59 -10.69 -16.13
CA LYS A 51 6.93 -9.87 -17.16
C LYS A 51 5.40 -9.90 -17.05
N CYS A 52 4.86 -10.83 -16.25
CA CYS A 52 3.43 -11.03 -16.07
C CYS A 52 3.13 -11.50 -14.64
N VAL A 53 1.91 -11.27 -14.20
CA VAL A 53 1.41 -11.82 -12.94
C VAL A 53 1.13 -13.32 -13.14
N GLN A 54 1.72 -14.15 -12.30
CA GLN A 54 1.43 -15.58 -12.21
C GLN A 54 0.47 -15.83 -11.05
N TYR A 55 -0.45 -16.77 -11.22
CA TYR A 55 -1.47 -17.08 -10.22
C TYR A 55 -1.32 -18.50 -9.71
N PHE A 56 -1.48 -18.69 -8.41
CA PHE A 56 -1.69 -20.02 -7.85
C PHE A 56 -3.07 -20.56 -8.26
N SER A 57 -3.19 -21.90 -8.28
CA SER A 57 -4.44 -22.55 -8.66
C SER A 57 -5.56 -22.28 -7.66
N ASP A 58 -6.79 -22.29 -8.13
CA ASP A 58 -7.95 -22.05 -7.28
C ASP A 58 -8.13 -23.16 -6.23
N GLU A 59 -7.75 -24.40 -6.57
CA GLU A 59 -7.80 -25.56 -5.68
C GLU A 59 -6.85 -25.38 -4.49
N ARG A 60 -5.62 -24.91 -4.75
CA ARG A 60 -4.64 -24.58 -3.71
C ARG A 60 -5.16 -23.46 -2.80
N ILE A 61 -5.66 -22.37 -3.40
CA ILE A 61 -6.18 -21.22 -2.66
C ILE A 61 -7.34 -21.64 -1.76
N GLU A 62 -8.27 -22.45 -2.26
CA GLU A 62 -9.39 -22.96 -1.48
C GLU A 62 -8.92 -23.87 -0.33
N ALA A 63 -7.98 -24.79 -0.57
CA ALA A 63 -7.44 -25.69 0.43
C ALA A 63 -6.68 -24.95 1.54
N GLU A 64 -5.85 -23.94 1.20
CA GLU A 64 -5.17 -23.08 2.18
C GLU A 64 -6.17 -22.29 3.03
N LEU A 65 -7.21 -21.72 2.42
CA LEU A 65 -8.24 -20.96 3.13
C LEU A 65 -9.03 -21.87 4.11
N GLU A 66 -9.36 -23.09 3.70
CA GLU A 66 -10.00 -24.09 4.56
C GLU A 66 -9.11 -24.48 5.74
N LEU A 67 -7.81 -24.65 5.50
CA LEU A 67 -6.84 -24.90 6.56
C LEU A 67 -6.79 -23.75 7.56
N PHE A 68 -6.67 -22.49 7.08
CA PHE A 68 -6.66 -21.31 7.94
C PHE A 68 -7.94 -21.22 8.80
N ASN A 69 -9.09 -21.47 8.20
CA ASN A 69 -10.36 -21.48 8.94
C ASN A 69 -10.41 -22.61 9.98
N LYS A 70 -9.97 -23.84 9.62
CA LYS A 70 -9.88 -24.97 10.54
C LYS A 70 -8.94 -24.72 11.72
N LYS A 71 -7.85 -23.99 11.48
CA LYS A 71 -6.84 -23.61 12.49
C LYS A 71 -7.22 -22.35 13.27
N ASN A 72 -8.41 -21.77 13.04
CA ASN A 72 -8.92 -20.56 13.69
C ASN A 72 -7.98 -19.34 13.55
N ILE A 73 -7.39 -19.16 12.40
CA ILE A 73 -6.56 -17.99 12.11
C ILE A 73 -7.45 -16.75 12.11
N SER A 74 -7.03 -15.71 12.86
CA SER A 74 -7.85 -14.51 13.05
C SER A 74 -7.64 -13.48 11.93
N GLN A 75 -6.46 -13.44 11.34
CA GLN A 75 -6.11 -12.43 10.34
C GLN A 75 -5.16 -12.99 9.27
N VAL A 76 -5.31 -12.47 8.05
CA VAL A 76 -4.51 -12.85 6.89
C VAL A 76 -4.03 -11.62 6.16
N PHE A 77 -2.73 -11.53 5.90
CA PHE A 77 -2.14 -10.56 4.99
C PHE A 77 -1.98 -11.21 3.62
N VAL A 78 -2.70 -10.68 2.64
CA VAL A 78 -2.57 -11.09 1.24
C VAL A 78 -1.38 -10.39 0.65
N LEU A 79 -0.40 -11.15 0.17
CA LEU A 79 0.90 -10.65 -0.29
C LEU A 79 0.89 -10.18 -1.75
N ASP A 80 -0.24 -10.26 -2.43
CA ASP A 80 -0.36 -9.83 -3.82
C ASP A 80 -0.09 -8.33 -3.94
N PRO A 81 0.94 -7.87 -4.70
CA PRO A 81 1.31 -6.44 -4.77
C PRO A 81 0.22 -5.55 -5.37
N THR A 82 -0.76 -6.14 -6.02
CA THR A 82 -1.96 -5.47 -6.54
C THR A 82 -3.08 -6.50 -6.67
N TYR A 83 -3.76 -6.76 -5.56
CA TYR A 83 -4.83 -7.77 -5.49
C TYR A 83 -5.90 -7.59 -6.57
N ASN A 84 -6.29 -6.36 -6.85
CA ASN A 84 -7.38 -6.02 -7.76
C ASN A 84 -6.94 -5.75 -9.21
N ALA A 85 -5.72 -6.14 -9.60
CA ALA A 85 -5.27 -6.02 -10.99
C ALA A 85 -6.13 -6.84 -11.97
N ASN A 86 -6.65 -7.97 -11.51
CA ASN A 86 -7.64 -8.78 -12.23
C ASN A 86 -8.96 -8.79 -11.44
N LYS A 87 -9.92 -7.96 -11.88
CA LYS A 87 -11.20 -7.78 -11.20
C LYS A 87 -11.97 -9.09 -11.04
N GLN A 88 -12.07 -9.92 -12.10
CA GLN A 88 -12.86 -11.14 -12.06
C GLN A 88 -12.31 -12.13 -11.03
N ARG A 89 -10.97 -12.25 -10.98
CA ARG A 89 -10.30 -13.07 -9.98
C ARG A 89 -10.51 -12.51 -8.56
N ALA A 90 -10.36 -11.21 -8.39
CA ALA A 90 -10.58 -10.56 -7.09
C ALA A 90 -12.00 -10.83 -6.57
N LEU A 91 -13.03 -10.67 -7.40
CA LEU A 91 -14.41 -10.97 -7.04
C LEU A 91 -14.63 -12.45 -6.70
N LYS A 92 -14.01 -13.35 -7.47
CA LYS A 92 -14.08 -14.82 -7.22
C LYS A 92 -13.50 -15.14 -5.83
N ILE A 93 -12.34 -14.62 -5.50
CA ILE A 93 -11.66 -14.87 -4.22
C ILE A 93 -12.43 -14.24 -3.06
N LEU A 94 -12.93 -13.01 -3.18
CA LEU A 94 -13.77 -12.38 -2.15
C LEU A 94 -15.04 -13.21 -1.86
N ASN A 95 -15.69 -13.74 -2.89
CA ASN A 95 -16.84 -14.62 -2.71
C ASN A 95 -16.46 -15.96 -2.07
N LEU A 96 -15.29 -16.52 -2.39
CA LEU A 96 -14.77 -17.72 -1.75
C LEU A 96 -14.52 -17.49 -0.25
N ILE A 97 -13.86 -16.39 0.10
CA ILE A 97 -13.60 -15.98 1.48
C ILE A 97 -14.91 -15.80 2.25
N ALA A 98 -15.87 -15.06 1.68
CA ALA A 98 -17.19 -14.85 2.31
C ALA A 98 -17.92 -16.16 2.60
N LYS A 99 -17.72 -17.19 1.77
CA LYS A 99 -18.34 -18.51 1.94
C LYS A 99 -17.62 -19.39 2.96
N LYS A 100 -16.27 -19.39 2.95
CA LYS A 100 -15.43 -20.36 3.66
C LYS A 100 -14.83 -19.82 4.97
N ALA A 101 -14.61 -18.51 5.07
CA ALA A 101 -13.94 -17.88 6.21
C ALA A 101 -14.55 -16.51 6.58
N PRO A 102 -15.86 -16.40 6.82
CA PRO A 102 -16.56 -15.13 6.98
C PRO A 102 -16.16 -14.32 8.23
N GLY A 103 -15.53 -14.97 9.22
CA GLY A 103 -15.09 -14.32 10.47
C GLY A 103 -13.62 -13.92 10.50
N MET A 104 -12.86 -14.26 9.47
CA MET A 104 -11.42 -13.98 9.38
C MET A 104 -11.19 -12.60 8.79
N PHE A 105 -10.23 -11.83 9.32
CA PHE A 105 -9.92 -10.50 8.84
C PHE A 105 -8.82 -10.56 7.78
N PHE A 106 -8.98 -9.80 6.68
CA PHE A 106 -8.04 -9.76 5.57
C PHE A 106 -7.48 -8.37 5.33
N TYR A 107 -6.17 -8.29 5.05
CA TYR A 107 -5.50 -7.10 4.55
C TYR A 107 -5.13 -7.30 3.07
N PHE A 108 -5.50 -6.34 2.23
CA PHE A 108 -5.21 -6.38 0.79
C PHE A 108 -4.46 -5.13 0.36
N GLU A 109 -3.48 -5.30 -0.52
CA GLU A 109 -2.91 -4.19 -1.27
C GLU A 109 -3.67 -4.01 -2.58
N ALA A 110 -4.13 -2.79 -2.84
CA ALA A 110 -4.97 -2.48 -3.97
C ALA A 110 -4.56 -1.18 -4.68
N ARG A 111 -5.02 -1.03 -5.91
CA ARG A 111 -4.90 0.22 -6.66
C ARG A 111 -6.26 0.82 -6.93
N ALA A 112 -6.39 2.12 -6.66
CA ALA A 112 -7.64 2.85 -6.84
C ALA A 112 -8.16 2.83 -8.28
N GLU A 113 -7.26 2.77 -9.28
CA GLU A 113 -7.62 2.78 -10.69
C GLU A 113 -8.52 1.62 -11.13
N PHE A 114 -8.50 0.52 -10.36
CA PHE A 114 -9.29 -0.71 -10.64
C PHE A 114 -10.49 -0.88 -9.70
N ILE A 115 -10.72 0.07 -8.81
CA ILE A 115 -11.89 0.05 -7.93
C ILE A 115 -13.09 0.64 -8.68
N ASP A 116 -14.17 -0.13 -8.72
CA ASP A 116 -15.49 0.31 -9.16
C ASP A 116 -16.55 -0.03 -8.10
N LYS A 117 -17.80 0.31 -8.38
CA LYS A 117 -18.91 0.09 -7.44
C LYS A 117 -19.11 -1.39 -7.07
N GLU A 118 -18.94 -2.30 -8.04
CA GLU A 118 -19.12 -3.75 -7.80
C GLU A 118 -18.04 -4.29 -6.88
N LEU A 119 -16.77 -3.93 -7.14
CA LEU A 119 -15.64 -4.37 -6.33
C LEU A 119 -15.69 -3.74 -4.93
N ALA A 120 -16.07 -2.45 -4.82
CA ALA A 120 -16.26 -1.80 -3.52
C ALA A 120 -17.30 -2.52 -2.66
N LEU A 121 -18.45 -2.89 -3.25
CA LEU A 121 -19.47 -3.71 -2.57
C LEU A 121 -18.96 -5.10 -2.21
N ALA A 122 -18.13 -5.71 -3.05
CA ALA A 122 -17.61 -7.05 -2.77
C ALA A 122 -16.71 -7.07 -1.53
N PHE A 123 -15.90 -6.03 -1.30
CA PHE A 123 -15.06 -5.91 -0.11
C PHE A 123 -15.86 -5.82 1.18
N THR A 124 -17.09 -5.29 1.16
CA THR A 124 -17.92 -5.22 2.38
C THR A 124 -18.55 -6.55 2.81
N LYS A 125 -18.42 -7.61 1.99
CA LYS A 125 -18.94 -8.94 2.32
C LYS A 125 -18.08 -9.70 3.32
N ILE A 126 -16.87 -9.25 3.58
CA ILE A 126 -15.90 -9.86 4.48
C ILE A 126 -15.24 -8.81 5.39
N PRO A 127 -14.79 -9.17 6.59
CA PRO A 127 -13.95 -8.30 7.40
C PRO A 127 -12.61 -8.05 6.70
N CYS A 128 -12.37 -6.83 6.21
CA CYS A 128 -11.10 -6.52 5.55
C CYS A 128 -10.74 -5.05 5.61
N ALA A 129 -9.47 -4.76 5.36
CA ALA A 129 -8.94 -3.43 5.11
C ALA A 129 -8.13 -3.41 3.81
N LEU A 130 -8.22 -2.31 3.10
CA LEU A 130 -7.47 -2.08 1.86
C LEU A 130 -6.36 -1.09 2.12
N GLN A 131 -5.13 -1.41 1.72
CA GLN A 131 -4.04 -0.46 1.63
C GLN A 131 -3.86 -0.05 0.17
N ILE A 132 -3.96 1.25 -0.10
CA ILE A 132 -4.02 1.79 -1.46
C ILE A 132 -2.84 2.72 -1.68
N GLY A 133 -1.92 2.32 -2.55
CA GLY A 133 -0.77 3.14 -2.91
C GLY A 133 -1.17 4.39 -3.69
N LEU A 134 -1.14 5.56 -3.06
CA LEU A 134 -1.24 6.87 -3.71
C LEU A 134 0.16 7.41 -4.05
N GLN A 135 1.08 7.29 -3.11
CA GLN A 135 2.49 7.68 -3.12
C GLN A 135 2.72 9.19 -3.18
N SER A 136 2.11 9.90 -4.11
CA SER A 136 2.09 11.37 -4.20
C SER A 136 0.82 11.82 -4.91
N ALA A 137 0.30 12.97 -4.53
CA ALA A 137 -0.78 13.63 -5.25
C ALA A 137 -0.27 14.52 -6.40
N ASN A 138 1.04 14.56 -6.68
CA ASN A 138 1.62 15.31 -7.78
C ASN A 138 1.87 14.39 -8.99
N PRO A 139 1.12 14.53 -10.11
CA PRO A 139 1.30 13.68 -11.29
C PRO A 139 2.69 13.80 -11.93
N GLU A 140 3.34 14.98 -11.85
CA GLU A 140 4.67 15.18 -12.44
C GLU A 140 5.75 14.45 -11.63
N VAL A 141 5.63 14.47 -10.30
CA VAL A 141 6.51 13.69 -9.41
C VAL A 141 6.35 12.18 -9.67
N LEU A 142 5.11 11.73 -9.84
CA LEU A 142 4.83 10.32 -10.10
C LEU A 142 5.40 9.84 -11.44
N LYS A 143 5.46 10.69 -12.47
CA LYS A 143 6.10 10.36 -13.75
C LYS A 143 7.57 10.00 -13.59
N ASN A 144 8.30 10.69 -12.69
CA ASN A 144 9.71 10.42 -12.42
C ASN A 144 9.96 9.02 -11.84
N VAL A 145 8.92 8.41 -11.29
CA VAL A 145 8.98 7.06 -10.72
C VAL A 145 8.08 6.05 -11.47
N HIS A 146 7.82 6.34 -12.74
CA HIS A 146 7.04 5.48 -13.65
C HIS A 146 5.63 5.17 -13.16
N ARG A 147 4.98 6.14 -12.50
CA ARG A 147 3.56 6.09 -12.11
C ARG A 147 2.77 7.20 -12.79
N SER A 148 1.47 7.02 -12.83
CA SER A 148 0.51 8.03 -13.28
C SER A 148 -0.60 8.19 -12.27
N LEU A 149 -1.20 9.36 -12.21
CA LEU A 149 -2.35 9.66 -11.38
C LEU A 149 -3.34 10.53 -12.16
N ASP A 150 -4.53 10.01 -12.38
CA ASP A 150 -5.70 10.81 -12.71
C ASP A 150 -6.46 11.09 -11.41
N LYS A 151 -6.31 12.30 -10.89
CA LYS A 151 -6.92 12.69 -9.60
C LYS A 151 -8.43 12.53 -9.60
N LYS A 152 -9.11 12.95 -10.67
CA LYS A 152 -10.59 12.87 -10.76
C LYS A 152 -11.07 11.42 -10.73
N LYS A 153 -10.39 10.56 -11.48
CA LYS A 153 -10.70 9.13 -11.48
C LYS A 153 -10.39 8.50 -10.11
N PHE A 154 -9.27 8.86 -9.51
CA PHE A 154 -8.88 8.40 -8.18
C PHE A 154 -9.94 8.78 -7.14
N GLU A 155 -10.31 10.06 -7.04
CA GLU A 155 -11.36 10.55 -6.13
C GLU A 155 -12.70 9.84 -6.36
N LYS A 156 -13.13 9.70 -7.62
CA LYS A 156 -14.35 8.98 -7.97
C LYS A 156 -14.33 7.55 -7.46
N ASN A 157 -13.24 6.83 -7.66
CA ASN A 157 -13.13 5.43 -7.30
C ASN A 157 -13.04 5.22 -5.79
N ILE A 158 -12.29 6.10 -5.07
CA ILE A 158 -12.27 6.10 -3.60
C ILE A 158 -13.64 6.44 -3.02
N ASN A 159 -14.40 7.32 -3.67
CA ASN A 159 -15.75 7.64 -3.21
C ASN A 159 -16.69 6.41 -3.24
N TYR A 160 -16.48 5.43 -4.11
CA TYR A 160 -17.24 4.17 -4.04
C TYR A 160 -16.96 3.40 -2.73
N LEU A 161 -15.72 3.39 -2.25
CA LEU A 161 -15.38 2.78 -0.96
C LEU A 161 -16.05 3.50 0.20
N ASN A 162 -16.01 4.84 0.20
CA ASN A 162 -16.67 5.66 1.22
C ASN A 162 -18.18 5.42 1.25
N GLN A 163 -18.84 5.36 0.08
CA GLN A 163 -20.28 5.14 -0.02
C GLN A 163 -20.74 3.80 0.56
N VAL A 164 -19.90 2.78 0.52
CA VAL A 164 -20.23 1.45 1.05
C VAL A 164 -19.66 1.20 2.44
N GLY A 165 -18.93 2.17 3.02
CA GLY A 165 -18.31 2.04 4.33
C GLY A 165 -17.14 1.05 4.38
N ALA A 166 -16.45 0.82 3.27
CA ALA A 166 -15.27 -0.05 3.24
C ALA A 166 -14.10 0.59 4.01
N VAL A 167 -13.34 -0.22 4.72
CA VAL A 167 -12.14 0.23 5.45
C VAL A 167 -10.95 0.29 4.49
N PHE A 168 -10.31 1.46 4.40
CA PHE A 168 -9.14 1.63 3.54
C PHE A 168 -8.14 2.66 4.11
N GLY A 169 -6.89 2.50 3.73
CA GLY A 169 -5.80 3.45 4.00
C GLY A 169 -5.07 3.83 2.72
N PHE A 170 -4.22 4.87 2.83
CA PHE A 170 -3.33 5.29 1.76
C PHE A 170 -1.87 5.21 2.18
N ASP A 171 -1.02 4.92 1.19
CA ASP A 171 0.43 5.08 1.29
C ASP A 171 0.88 6.34 0.58
N LEU A 172 1.72 7.13 1.24
CA LEU A 172 2.47 8.23 0.66
C LEU A 172 3.97 8.01 0.83
N ILE A 173 4.75 8.53 -0.12
CA ILE A 173 6.21 8.50 -0.05
C ILE A 173 6.73 9.93 -0.14
N TYR A 174 7.51 10.38 0.86
CA TYR A 174 8.24 11.64 0.79
C TYR A 174 9.68 11.43 0.33
N GLY A 175 10.25 12.46 -0.29
CA GLY A 175 11.60 12.39 -0.86
C GLY A 175 11.67 11.80 -2.27
N LEU A 176 10.54 11.67 -2.97
CA LEU A 176 10.50 11.27 -4.38
C LEU A 176 11.27 12.29 -5.25
N PRO A 177 11.95 11.85 -6.35
CA PRO A 177 12.67 12.75 -7.23
C PRO A 177 11.76 13.81 -7.84
N GLY A 178 12.16 15.08 -7.67
CA GLY A 178 11.38 16.24 -8.14
C GLY A 178 10.25 16.69 -7.20
N ASP A 179 10.04 16.00 -6.06
CA ASP A 179 9.10 16.45 -5.04
C ASP A 179 9.73 17.49 -4.10
N THR A 180 8.93 18.05 -3.21
CA THR A 180 9.27 19.03 -2.19
C THR A 180 8.45 18.77 -0.93
N ILE A 181 8.84 19.34 0.21
CA ILE A 181 8.02 19.27 1.42
C ILE A 181 6.61 19.86 1.20
N SER A 182 6.49 20.89 0.39
CA SER A 182 5.19 21.47 0.02
C SER A 182 4.35 20.46 -0.80
N GLY A 183 4.99 19.74 -1.75
CA GLY A 183 4.34 18.68 -2.53
C GLY A 183 3.88 17.52 -1.65
N PHE A 184 4.70 17.08 -0.71
CA PHE A 184 4.33 16.06 0.28
C PHE A 184 3.15 16.51 1.16
N LYS A 185 3.18 17.73 1.68
CA LYS A 185 2.05 18.30 2.45
C LYS A 185 0.77 18.39 1.62
N ASN A 186 0.86 18.76 0.34
CA ASN A 186 -0.29 18.74 -0.58
C ASN A 186 -0.82 17.31 -0.79
N SER A 187 0.07 16.31 -0.78
CA SER A 187 -0.33 14.89 -0.88
C SER A 187 -1.05 14.41 0.38
N ILE A 188 -0.60 14.83 1.56
CA ILE A 188 -1.32 14.59 2.83
C ILE A 188 -2.71 15.21 2.79
N ASP A 189 -2.82 16.48 2.37
CA ASP A 189 -4.11 17.16 2.28
C ASP A 189 -5.06 16.48 1.32
N PHE A 190 -4.56 16.07 0.15
CA PHE A 190 -5.34 15.32 -0.83
C PHE A 190 -5.84 13.99 -0.26
N ALA A 191 -4.94 13.23 0.37
CA ALA A 191 -5.27 11.94 0.96
C ALA A 191 -6.33 12.08 2.07
N LEU A 192 -6.11 12.97 3.05
CA LEU A 192 -6.98 13.11 4.21
C LEU A 192 -8.37 13.66 3.86
N ASN A 193 -8.50 14.48 2.81
CA ASN A 193 -9.79 14.93 2.32
C ASN A 193 -10.64 13.82 1.66
N LEU A 194 -10.06 12.64 1.42
CA LEU A 194 -10.75 11.43 0.97
C LEU A 194 -11.17 10.50 2.11
N TYR A 195 -10.97 10.91 3.35
CA TYR A 195 -11.40 10.22 4.57
C TYR A 195 -10.89 8.78 4.71
N PRO A 196 -9.58 8.50 4.51
CA PRO A 196 -9.04 7.17 4.75
C PRO A 196 -9.08 6.82 6.24
N ASN A 197 -9.21 5.53 6.57
CA ASN A 197 -9.11 5.05 7.95
C ASN A 197 -7.66 5.07 8.48
N ASN A 198 -6.69 5.05 7.57
CA ASN A 198 -5.27 5.06 7.87
C ASN A 198 -4.50 5.83 6.81
N LEU A 199 -3.45 6.54 7.20
CA LEU A 199 -2.51 7.21 6.28
C LEU A 199 -1.08 6.85 6.67
N GLU A 200 -0.48 5.94 5.92
CA GLU A 200 0.93 5.61 6.08
C GLU A 200 1.80 6.54 5.23
N THR A 201 2.92 6.94 5.79
CA THR A 201 3.86 7.83 5.11
C THR A 201 5.27 7.32 5.28
N PHE A 202 5.97 7.10 4.17
CA PHE A 202 7.29 6.46 4.13
C PHE A 202 8.35 7.40 3.58
N CYS A 203 9.55 7.35 4.17
CA CYS A 203 10.74 7.88 3.49
C CYS A 203 11.04 7.03 2.28
N LEU A 204 11.35 7.66 1.15
CA LEU A 204 11.78 6.92 -0.03
C LEU A 204 13.05 6.13 0.27
N SER A 205 13.04 4.83 0.02
CA SER A 205 14.23 3.98 0.05
C SER A 205 14.74 3.75 -1.37
N VAL A 206 16.03 4.00 -1.59
CA VAL A 206 16.70 3.78 -2.88
C VAL A 206 17.31 2.38 -2.89
N LEU A 207 16.44 1.37 -3.09
CA LEU A 207 16.80 -0.04 -2.92
C LEU A 207 17.75 -0.54 -4.01
N PRO A 208 18.88 -1.17 -3.65
CA PRO A 208 19.80 -1.77 -4.61
C PRO A 208 19.10 -2.72 -5.58
N GLY A 209 19.36 -2.52 -6.87
CA GLY A 209 18.81 -3.34 -7.94
C GLY A 209 17.45 -2.87 -8.46
N THR A 210 16.84 -1.81 -7.93
CA THR A 210 15.69 -1.15 -8.57
C THR A 210 16.13 -0.21 -9.67
N VAL A 211 15.20 0.15 -10.58
CA VAL A 211 15.48 1.15 -11.63
C VAL A 211 15.81 2.51 -11.02
N LEU A 212 15.18 2.88 -9.92
CA LEU A 212 15.47 4.13 -9.22
C LEU A 212 16.90 4.15 -8.67
N PHE A 213 17.42 3.03 -8.18
CA PHE A 213 18.81 2.92 -7.73
C PHE A 213 19.79 3.19 -8.89
N GLU A 214 19.50 2.66 -10.09
CA GLU A 214 20.30 2.89 -11.28
C GLU A 214 20.22 4.37 -11.74
N ASP A 215 19.02 4.98 -11.62
CA ASP A 215 18.75 6.36 -12.00
C ASP A 215 19.11 7.41 -10.90
N ALA A 216 19.50 6.99 -9.70
CA ALA A 216 19.72 7.88 -8.54
C ALA A 216 20.72 9.01 -8.86
N LYS A 217 21.80 8.70 -9.60
CA LYS A 217 22.78 9.71 -10.06
C LYS A 217 22.16 10.72 -11.03
N LYS A 218 21.28 10.29 -11.93
CA LYS A 218 20.57 11.15 -12.89
C LYS A 218 19.67 12.16 -12.17
N PHE A 219 19.07 11.75 -11.05
CA PHE A 219 18.27 12.63 -10.21
C PHE A 219 19.08 13.38 -9.16
N ASN A 220 20.41 13.25 -9.14
CA ASN A 220 21.31 13.85 -8.14
C ASN A 220 20.82 13.57 -6.71
N MET A 221 20.43 12.34 -6.43
CA MET A 221 19.93 11.91 -5.12
C MET A 221 21.09 11.48 -4.23
N GLU A 222 21.05 11.92 -2.97
CA GLU A 222 21.90 11.38 -1.91
C GLU A 222 21.03 10.50 -1.00
N TYR A 223 21.54 9.31 -0.68
CA TYR A 223 20.81 8.30 0.13
C TYR A 223 21.78 7.45 0.95
N GLU A 224 21.27 6.80 1.99
CA GLU A 224 22.04 5.91 2.87
C GLU A 224 22.59 4.72 2.07
N GLN A 225 23.86 4.38 2.32
CA GLN A 225 24.53 3.25 1.63
C GLN A 225 24.30 1.91 2.32
N ILE A 226 23.61 1.91 3.45
CA ILE A 226 23.22 0.73 4.24
C ILE A 226 21.70 0.73 4.46
N PRO A 227 21.09 -0.42 4.74
CA PRO A 227 19.67 -0.48 5.05
C PRO A 227 19.28 0.50 6.16
N PRO A 228 18.15 1.22 6.01
CA PRO A 228 17.08 1.03 5.04
C PRO A 228 17.23 1.79 3.71
N TYR A 229 18.41 2.32 3.37
CA TYR A 229 18.70 3.03 2.11
C TYR A 229 17.84 4.28 1.89
N ASN A 230 17.46 4.96 2.96
CA ASN A 230 16.60 6.14 2.89
C ASN A 230 17.26 7.27 2.11
N VAL A 231 16.45 8.02 1.37
CA VAL A 231 16.90 9.27 0.77
C VAL A 231 17.31 10.27 1.86
N ILE A 232 18.45 10.94 1.67
CA ILE A 232 18.97 11.99 2.54
C ILE A 232 18.56 13.35 2.00
N LYS A 233 18.73 13.56 0.68
CA LYS A 233 18.27 14.76 -0.02
C LYS A 233 18.16 14.54 -1.52
N THR A 234 17.44 15.42 -2.19
CA THR A 234 17.41 15.58 -3.65
C THR A 234 17.60 17.07 -3.98
N PRO A 235 17.81 17.45 -5.24
CA PRO A 235 17.93 18.87 -5.62
C PRO A 235 16.73 19.74 -5.22
N THR A 236 15.54 19.15 -5.13
CA THR A 236 14.28 19.85 -4.80
C THR A 236 13.80 19.59 -3.38
N TYR A 237 14.51 18.72 -2.64
CA TYR A 237 14.11 18.29 -1.30
C TYR A 237 15.36 18.23 -0.41
N PRO A 238 15.77 19.37 0.21
CA PRO A 238 16.93 19.43 1.08
C PRO A 238 16.83 18.51 2.31
N GLN A 239 17.96 18.13 2.88
CA GLN A 239 18.02 17.24 4.04
C GLN A 239 17.15 17.71 5.22
N GLU A 240 17.20 19.02 5.52
CA GLU A 240 16.40 19.61 6.59
C GLU A 240 14.88 19.41 6.37
N GLU A 241 14.43 19.48 5.11
CA GLU A 241 13.04 19.25 4.75
C GLU A 241 12.68 17.75 4.80
N ILE A 242 13.61 16.83 4.48
CA ILE A 242 13.44 15.39 4.68
C ILE A 242 13.25 15.10 6.17
N GLU A 243 14.10 15.66 7.05
CA GLU A 243 13.97 15.50 8.50
C GLU A 243 12.65 16.08 9.04
N ARG A 244 12.23 17.23 8.52
CA ARG A 244 10.92 17.82 8.86
C ARG A 244 9.77 16.92 8.41
N SER A 245 9.87 16.32 7.24
CA SER A 245 8.87 15.36 6.73
C SER A 245 8.82 14.10 7.57
N ARG A 246 9.95 13.64 8.10
CA ARG A 246 10.00 12.52 9.06
C ARG A 246 9.21 12.83 10.33
N LYS A 247 9.32 14.05 10.86
CA LYS A 247 8.51 14.49 12.02
C LYS A 247 7.03 14.57 11.68
N ILE A 248 6.67 15.13 10.51
CA ILE A 248 5.27 15.15 10.03
C ILE A 248 4.71 13.74 9.88
N SER A 249 5.51 12.81 9.34
CA SER A 249 5.17 11.38 9.22
C SER A 249 4.88 10.74 10.57
N ALA A 250 5.77 10.94 11.55
CA ALA A 250 5.56 10.44 12.91
C ALA A 250 4.30 11.05 13.56
N ALA A 251 4.10 12.36 13.39
CA ALA A 251 2.91 13.07 13.87
C ALA A 251 1.63 12.52 13.24
N CYS A 252 1.65 12.28 11.94
CA CYS A 252 0.50 11.68 11.24
C CYS A 252 0.15 10.30 11.82
N ASN A 253 1.17 9.45 12.03
CA ASN A 253 0.94 8.14 12.61
C ASN A 253 0.38 8.22 14.05
N ILE A 254 0.98 9.03 14.91
CA ILE A 254 0.53 9.16 16.31
C ILE A 254 -0.86 9.79 16.39
N PHE A 255 -1.06 10.91 15.69
CA PHE A 255 -2.25 11.73 15.86
C PHE A 255 -3.43 11.19 15.05
N TYR A 256 -3.22 10.87 13.75
CA TYR A 256 -4.28 10.43 12.87
C TYR A 256 -4.57 8.93 13.02
N ASN A 257 -3.55 8.07 12.90
CA ASN A 257 -3.74 6.63 12.89
C ASN A 257 -3.98 6.09 14.30
N GLN A 258 -3.02 6.21 15.22
CA GLN A 258 -3.11 5.69 16.58
C GLN A 258 -4.16 6.45 17.42
N GLY A 259 -4.27 7.76 17.20
CA GLY A 259 -5.30 8.61 17.81
C GLY A 259 -6.70 8.38 17.28
N ARG A 260 -6.88 7.51 16.26
CA ARG A 260 -8.16 7.19 15.62
C ARG A 260 -8.95 8.45 15.23
N ALA A 261 -8.25 9.43 14.62
CA ALA A 261 -8.79 10.77 14.41
C ALA A 261 -9.76 10.87 13.23
N VAL A 262 -9.93 9.81 12.44
CA VAL A 262 -10.79 9.78 11.23
C VAL A 262 -12.15 10.44 11.43
N PRO A 263 -12.93 10.15 12.50
CA PRO A 263 -14.31 10.69 12.62
C PRO A 263 -14.37 12.20 12.79
N TRP A 264 -13.32 12.84 13.31
CA TRP A 264 -13.35 14.25 13.71
C TRP A 264 -12.26 15.12 13.09
N PHE A 265 -11.18 14.54 12.56
CA PHE A 265 -9.97 15.25 12.14
C PHE A 265 -10.26 16.37 11.13
N ILE A 266 -10.97 16.05 10.05
CA ILE A 266 -11.28 17.02 9.00
C ILE A 266 -12.23 18.13 9.52
N SER A 267 -13.14 17.80 10.43
CA SER A 267 -14.05 18.78 11.04
C SER A 267 -13.27 19.76 11.92
N VAL A 268 -12.32 19.27 12.72
CA VAL A 268 -11.44 20.12 13.54
C VAL A 268 -10.53 20.98 12.68
N ALA A 269 -9.90 20.43 11.65
CA ALA A 269 -9.08 21.19 10.72
C ALA A 269 -9.86 22.35 10.07
N LYS A 270 -11.08 22.06 9.60
CA LYS A 270 -11.99 23.09 9.04
C LYS A 270 -12.37 24.14 10.08
N PHE A 271 -12.72 23.73 11.30
CA PHE A 271 -13.07 24.68 12.38
C PHE A 271 -11.90 25.61 12.73
N LEU A 272 -10.68 25.09 12.73
CA LEU A 272 -9.47 25.87 12.97
C LEU A 272 -8.99 26.66 11.75
N HIS A 273 -9.67 26.56 10.61
CA HIS A 273 -9.25 27.15 9.34
C HIS A 273 -7.84 26.69 8.89
N LEU A 274 -7.46 25.48 9.25
CA LEU A 274 -6.18 24.88 8.89
C LEU A 274 -6.34 23.84 7.79
N ARG A 275 -5.32 23.71 6.96
CA ARG A 275 -5.19 22.54 6.09
C ARG A 275 -4.89 21.29 6.92
N PRO A 276 -5.33 20.08 6.52
CA PRO A 276 -5.04 18.84 7.23
C PRO A 276 -3.54 18.66 7.56
N SER A 277 -2.67 18.91 6.58
CA SER A 277 -1.21 18.82 6.77
C SER A 277 -0.66 19.84 7.76
N ALA A 278 -1.25 21.04 7.80
CA ALA A 278 -0.85 22.08 8.75
C ALA A 278 -1.24 21.70 10.19
N LEU A 279 -2.41 21.12 10.41
CA LEU A 279 -2.82 20.63 11.73
C LEU A 279 -1.87 19.50 12.22
N ILE A 280 -1.48 18.56 11.33
CA ILE A 280 -0.50 17.54 11.67
C ILE A 280 0.86 18.17 12.00
N GLU A 281 1.29 19.16 11.22
CA GLU A 281 2.57 19.83 11.43
C GLU A 281 2.61 20.64 12.72
N GLU A 282 1.50 21.29 13.12
CA GLU A 282 1.40 21.95 14.44
C GLU A 282 1.54 20.91 15.56
N PHE A 283 0.91 19.74 15.43
CA PHE A 283 1.11 18.64 16.38
C PHE A 283 2.56 18.14 16.40
N ALA A 284 3.22 18.06 15.20
CA ALA A 284 4.63 17.67 15.11
C ALA A 284 5.61 18.64 15.81
N LYS A 285 5.23 19.88 16.05
CA LYS A 285 6.05 20.85 16.79
C LYS A 285 5.93 20.67 18.30
N TRP A 286 4.90 19.98 18.75
CA TRP A 286 4.59 19.83 20.17
C TRP A 286 5.41 18.69 20.82
N PHE A 287 5.87 17.71 20.06
CA PHE A 287 6.78 16.66 20.50
C PHE A 287 8.07 16.65 19.66
#